data_5999ee9c9c55889ee8fa274f172ad57f
#
_entry.id   5999ee9c9c55889ee8fa274f172ad57f
#
_cell.length_a   1.000
_cell.length_b   1.000
_cell.length_c   1.000
_cell.angle_alpha   90.00
_cell.angle_beta   90.00
_cell.angle_gamma   90.00
#
_symmetry.space_group_name_H-M   'P 1'
#
loop_
_entity.id
_entity.type
_entity.pdbx_description
1 polymer ?
#
loop_
_entity_poly.entity_id
_entity_poly.type
_entity_poly.pdbx_seq_one_letter_code
_entity_poly.pdbx_strand_id
1 'polypeptide(L)'
;VTYQGKFYLIGGQQYLALPVNGDWSNKYSVANNNAFGLAKGGDFGYNLSDNFPGPAVTGIYIIKFDFQSGKFTVTLDKEYASLYVPGGYQNWTPANAPMLASTAKDGNYSGYVYFSAASEFKLTNQPDWAGIGYGAGAAGKISTSGGNLSVASAGYYLINANTVTNDYSATKTTWGVVGAFSGWGGNPDTQLTYSNGKWTGTLVLGAESELKFRANSDWGINLGDDGGDGTLEFNGGNLAMKAGTYDVVLNLSNGGYYTYSFTRR
;
A
#
# COMPACT_ATOMS: atom_id res chain seq x y z
N VAL A 1 24.19 6.50 17.20
CA VAL A 1 23.72 5.69 16.06
C VAL A 1 22.45 6.32 15.53
N THR A 2 22.40 6.54 14.23
CA THR A 2 21.25 7.12 13.55
C THR A 2 20.64 6.08 12.61
N TYR A 3 19.32 5.94 12.62
CA TYR A 3 18.56 5.17 11.65
C TYR A 3 17.64 6.11 10.88
N GLN A 4 17.54 5.90 9.55
CA GLN A 4 16.65 6.67 8.69
C GLN A 4 16.03 5.75 7.65
N GLY A 5 14.75 5.99 7.34
CA GLY A 5 14.02 5.26 6.31
C GLY A 5 12.87 6.06 5.76
N LYS A 6 12.32 5.59 4.64
CA LYS A 6 11.06 6.07 4.06
C LYS A 6 9.92 5.17 4.50
N PHE A 7 8.82 5.77 4.94
CA PHE A 7 7.66 5.06 5.47
C PHE A 7 6.37 5.67 4.93
N TYR A 8 5.46 4.82 4.52
CA TYR A 8 4.09 5.24 4.25
C TYR A 8 3.36 5.41 5.57
N LEU A 9 2.88 6.63 5.85
CA LEU A 9 2.09 6.95 7.03
C LEU A 9 0.70 7.44 6.61
N ILE A 10 -0.30 6.99 7.35
CA ILE A 10 -1.70 7.41 7.15
C ILE A 10 -1.97 8.63 8.01
N GLY A 11 -2.55 9.66 7.42
CA GLY A 11 -2.93 10.89 8.11
C GLY A 11 -3.79 10.61 9.32
N GLY A 12 -3.46 11.19 10.45
CA GLY A 12 -4.14 11.03 11.73
C GLY A 12 -3.89 9.71 12.47
N GLN A 13 -3.22 8.71 11.86
CA GLN A 13 -2.94 7.44 12.51
C GLN A 13 -1.59 7.45 13.22
N GLN A 14 -1.57 6.95 14.46
CA GLN A 14 -0.37 6.82 15.28
C GLN A 14 0.48 5.61 14.82
N TYR A 15 1.77 5.66 15.13
CA TYR A 15 2.70 4.58 14.81
C TYR A 15 3.71 4.32 15.96
N LEU A 16 4.44 3.22 15.88
CA LEU A 16 5.50 2.82 16.79
C LEU A 16 6.73 2.39 16.01
N ALA A 17 7.90 2.44 16.64
CA ALA A 17 9.11 1.82 16.15
C ALA A 17 9.46 0.62 17.04
N LEU A 18 9.58 -0.55 16.43
CA LEU A 18 9.88 -1.81 17.11
C LEU A 18 11.32 -2.24 16.83
N PRO A 19 12.14 -2.56 17.84
CA PRO A 19 13.48 -3.12 17.62
C PRO A 19 13.43 -4.53 17.03
N VAL A 20 12.36 -5.27 17.29
CA VAL A 20 12.10 -6.62 16.74
C VAL A 20 10.69 -6.64 16.14
N ASN A 21 10.58 -7.05 14.88
CA ASN A 21 9.29 -7.12 14.20
C ASN A 21 8.34 -8.09 14.92
N GLY A 22 7.15 -7.60 15.25
CA GLY A 22 6.11 -8.38 15.94
C GLY A 22 6.24 -8.44 17.46
N ASP A 23 7.31 -7.92 18.06
CA ASP A 23 7.45 -7.80 19.50
C ASP A 23 6.96 -6.43 20.00
N TRP A 24 5.73 -6.40 20.49
CA TRP A 24 5.07 -5.21 21.02
C TRP A 24 5.45 -4.89 22.47
N SER A 25 6.12 -5.81 23.17
CA SER A 25 6.57 -5.60 24.56
C SER A 25 7.77 -4.67 24.63
N ASN A 26 8.50 -4.56 23.53
CA ASN A 26 9.68 -3.70 23.37
C ASN A 26 9.44 -2.70 22.24
N LYS A 27 9.36 -1.43 22.56
CA LYS A 27 9.05 -0.37 21.59
C LYS A 27 9.82 0.91 21.86
N TYR A 28 10.06 1.67 20.81
CA TYR A 28 10.39 3.08 20.90
C TYR A 28 9.14 3.91 20.67
N SER A 29 8.96 4.95 21.49
CA SER A 29 7.73 5.70 21.60
C SER A 29 7.98 7.07 22.21
N VAL A 30 6.94 7.84 22.51
CA VAL A 30 7.02 9.17 23.11
C VAL A 30 6.34 9.22 24.47
N ALA A 31 6.68 10.19 25.31
CA ALA A 31 6.07 10.34 26.64
C ALA A 31 4.68 10.99 26.58
N ASN A 32 4.41 11.81 25.55
CA ASN A 32 3.13 12.49 25.34
C ASN A 32 2.95 12.83 23.86
N ASN A 33 2.04 12.13 23.19
CA ASN A 33 1.81 12.30 21.75
C ASN A 33 1.03 13.58 21.37
N ASN A 34 0.51 14.32 22.34
CA ASN A 34 -0.16 15.60 22.12
C ASN A 34 0.78 16.80 22.27
N ALA A 35 2.08 16.59 22.48
CA ALA A 35 3.04 17.69 22.58
C ALA A 35 3.14 18.46 21.26
N PHE A 36 3.16 19.79 21.36
CA PHE A 36 3.21 20.67 20.19
C PHE A 36 4.41 20.37 19.29
N GLY A 37 4.13 20.21 17.98
CA GLY A 37 5.17 19.98 16.97
C GLY A 37 5.69 18.54 16.88
N LEU A 38 5.27 17.63 17.75
CA LEU A 38 5.78 16.26 17.82
C LEU A 38 5.48 15.44 16.54
N ALA A 39 4.45 15.78 15.78
CA ALA A 39 4.18 15.17 14.47
C ALA A 39 5.29 15.41 13.42
N LYS A 40 6.20 16.37 13.67
CA LYS A 40 7.38 16.68 12.84
C LYS A 40 8.70 16.20 13.47
N GLY A 41 8.65 15.69 14.70
CA GLY A 41 9.81 15.23 15.45
C GLY A 41 9.81 15.70 16.89
N GLY A 42 10.77 15.24 17.67
CA GLY A 42 10.91 15.58 19.09
C GLY A 42 11.74 14.55 19.85
N ASP A 43 11.45 14.42 21.12
CA ASP A 43 12.08 13.43 21.99
C ASP A 43 11.38 12.06 21.86
N PHE A 44 12.16 11.00 21.84
CA PHE A 44 11.66 9.62 21.93
C PHE A 44 12.50 8.80 22.92
N GLY A 45 11.94 7.69 23.38
CA GLY A 45 12.63 6.79 24.29
C GLY A 45 12.07 5.37 24.24
N TYR A 46 12.69 4.51 25.03
CA TYR A 46 12.34 3.10 25.11
C TYR A 46 11.16 2.90 26.07
N ASN A 47 10.13 2.18 25.62
CA ASN A 47 8.93 1.82 26.39
C ASN A 47 8.24 3.01 27.08
N LEU A 48 8.17 4.17 26.42
CA LEU A 48 7.40 5.31 26.91
C LEU A 48 5.89 5.07 26.74
N SER A 49 5.06 5.94 27.35
CA SER A 49 3.61 5.72 27.49
C SER A 49 2.84 5.77 26.17
N ASP A 50 3.20 6.67 25.27
CA ASP A 50 2.38 7.00 24.12
C ASP A 50 3.03 6.58 22.79
N ASN A 51 2.21 6.29 21.79
CA ASN A 51 2.65 6.09 20.43
C ASN A 51 3.15 7.41 19.81
N PHE A 52 3.95 7.34 18.73
CA PHE A 52 4.25 8.52 17.94
C PHE A 52 2.95 9.06 17.33
N PRO A 53 2.73 10.40 17.33
CA PRO A 53 1.57 11.00 16.69
C PRO A 53 1.63 10.80 15.17
N GLY A 54 0.48 10.55 14.56
CA GLY A 54 0.37 10.50 13.11
C GLY A 54 0.57 11.86 12.48
N PRO A 55 1.03 11.91 11.22
CA PRO A 55 1.09 13.14 10.46
C PRO A 55 -0.32 13.64 10.11
N ALA A 56 -0.44 14.89 9.68
CA ALA A 56 -1.72 15.46 9.28
C ALA A 56 -2.28 14.88 7.98
N VAL A 57 -1.41 14.45 7.06
CA VAL A 57 -1.79 13.95 5.74
C VAL A 57 -1.16 12.60 5.44
N THR A 58 -1.84 11.80 4.62
CA THR A 58 -1.30 10.51 4.16
C THR A 58 -0.20 10.73 3.12
N GLY A 59 0.89 9.96 3.23
CA GLY A 59 2.00 10.09 2.29
C GLY A 59 3.23 9.29 2.69
N ILE A 60 4.30 9.52 1.94
CA ILE A 60 5.64 9.01 2.26
C ILE A 60 6.37 10.00 3.13
N TYR A 61 6.93 9.52 4.22
CA TYR A 61 7.70 10.31 5.17
C TYR A 61 9.09 9.74 5.35
N ILE A 62 10.08 10.63 5.44
CA ILE A 62 11.41 10.30 5.91
C ILE A 62 11.40 10.43 7.44
N ILE A 63 11.59 9.31 8.13
CA ILE A 63 11.74 9.29 9.59
C ILE A 63 13.19 9.00 9.91
N LYS A 64 13.77 9.82 10.77
CA LYS A 64 15.13 9.68 11.27
C LYS A 64 15.10 9.60 12.79
N PHE A 65 15.72 8.56 13.35
CA PHE A 65 15.93 8.36 14.77
C PHE A 65 17.40 8.54 15.09
N ASP A 66 17.75 9.44 16.00
CA ASP A 66 19.08 9.56 16.57
C ASP A 66 19.07 9.02 18.01
N PHE A 67 19.54 7.80 18.16
CA PHE A 67 19.57 7.09 19.44
C PHE A 67 20.60 7.66 20.43
N GLN A 68 21.54 8.48 19.97
CA GLN A 68 22.51 9.13 20.85
C GLN A 68 21.91 10.34 21.55
N SER A 69 21.12 11.12 20.83
CA SER A 69 20.46 12.31 21.36
C SER A 69 19.03 12.04 21.87
N GLY A 70 18.45 10.87 21.59
CA GLY A 70 17.04 10.57 21.90
C GLY A 70 16.06 11.42 21.08
N LYS A 71 16.46 11.88 19.90
CA LYS A 71 15.65 12.76 19.03
C LYS A 71 15.21 12.03 17.76
N PHE A 72 14.00 12.32 17.31
CA PHE A 72 13.53 11.89 16.00
C PHE A 72 13.04 13.08 15.16
N THR A 73 13.02 12.93 13.85
CA THR A 73 12.42 13.87 12.90
C THR A 73 11.53 13.15 11.93
N VAL A 74 10.45 13.82 11.51
CA VAL A 74 9.48 13.31 10.53
C VAL A 74 9.32 14.38 9.46
N THR A 75 9.75 14.08 8.23
CA THR A 75 9.72 15.01 7.10
C THR A 75 8.87 14.41 5.99
N LEU A 76 7.87 15.16 5.52
CA LEU A 76 7.07 14.75 4.36
C LEU A 76 7.96 14.70 3.11
N ASP A 77 8.02 13.53 2.46
CA ASP A 77 8.71 13.33 1.18
C ASP A 77 7.70 13.44 0.02
N LYS A 78 6.55 12.74 0.12
CA LYS A 78 5.51 12.74 -0.90
C LYS A 78 4.12 12.64 -0.27
N GLU A 79 3.24 13.58 -0.57
CA GLU A 79 1.84 13.57 -0.14
C GLU A 79 0.95 12.93 -1.21
N TYR A 80 -0.04 12.14 -0.80
CA TYR A 80 -1.05 11.55 -1.65
C TYR A 80 -2.44 12.11 -1.35
N ALA A 81 -3.24 12.36 -2.39
CA ALA A 81 -4.69 12.48 -2.21
C ALA A 81 -5.28 11.07 -2.13
N SER A 82 -6.31 10.89 -1.31
CA SER A 82 -6.88 9.57 -1.04
C SER A 82 -8.39 9.55 -1.27
N LEU A 83 -8.89 8.41 -1.77
CA LEU A 83 -10.29 8.02 -1.68
C LEU A 83 -10.40 6.76 -0.83
N TYR A 84 -11.20 6.81 0.20
CA TYR A 84 -11.54 5.67 1.05
C TYR A 84 -12.57 4.80 0.36
N VAL A 85 -12.55 3.49 0.61
CA VAL A 85 -13.45 2.51 -0.04
C VAL A 85 -14.31 1.81 1.01
N PRO A 86 -15.21 2.52 1.73
CA PRO A 86 -16.12 1.89 2.69
C PRO A 86 -17.16 1.02 1.98
N GLY A 87 -17.45 -0.16 2.57
CA GLY A 87 -18.41 -1.10 2.00
C GLY A 87 -18.89 -2.15 2.97
N GLY A 88 -19.78 -3.02 2.52
CA GLY A 88 -20.35 -4.10 3.33
C GLY A 88 -19.31 -5.05 3.91
N TYR A 89 -18.18 -5.25 3.23
CA TYR A 89 -17.08 -6.13 3.66
C TYR A 89 -16.36 -5.66 4.94
N GLN A 90 -16.55 -4.40 5.37
CA GLN A 90 -15.94 -3.81 6.57
C GLN A 90 -16.95 -2.98 7.40
N ASN A 91 -18.24 -3.32 7.31
CA ASN A 91 -19.34 -2.68 8.04
C ASN A 91 -19.51 -1.18 7.74
N TRP A 92 -19.24 -0.74 6.52
CA TRP A 92 -19.43 0.64 6.06
C TRP A 92 -18.74 1.70 6.93
N THR A 93 -17.54 1.41 7.45
CA THR A 93 -16.78 2.31 8.35
C THR A 93 -15.67 3.02 7.57
N PRO A 94 -15.85 4.28 7.09
CA PRO A 94 -14.85 4.94 6.25
C PRO A 94 -13.48 5.11 6.93
N ALA A 95 -13.45 5.36 8.23
CA ALA A 95 -12.21 5.56 8.99
C ALA A 95 -11.25 4.34 8.95
N ASN A 96 -11.79 3.13 8.74
CA ASN A 96 -11.02 1.89 8.66
C ASN A 96 -10.99 1.29 7.25
N ALA A 97 -11.47 2.04 6.25
CA ALA A 97 -11.54 1.55 4.88
C ALA A 97 -10.16 1.58 4.19
N PRO A 98 -9.87 0.62 3.30
CA PRO A 98 -8.74 0.73 2.38
C PRO A 98 -8.83 2.00 1.55
N MET A 99 -7.68 2.45 1.04
CA MET A 99 -7.58 3.70 0.27
C MET A 99 -7.04 3.47 -1.13
N LEU A 100 -7.64 4.20 -2.07
CA LEU A 100 -7.02 4.48 -3.36
C LEU A 100 -6.20 5.76 -3.23
N ALA A 101 -5.08 5.85 -3.91
CA ALA A 101 -4.22 7.03 -3.88
C ALA A 101 -4.12 7.71 -5.24
N SER A 102 -4.11 9.04 -5.24
CA SER A 102 -3.66 9.86 -6.34
C SER A 102 -2.28 10.42 -6.00
N THR A 103 -1.25 9.81 -6.56
CA THR A 103 0.15 10.19 -6.28
C THR A 103 0.54 11.49 -6.97
N ALA A 104 -0.15 11.86 -8.05
CA ALA A 104 0.01 13.12 -8.78
C ALA A 104 -0.98 14.21 -8.33
N LYS A 105 -1.99 13.85 -7.50
CA LYS A 105 -3.09 14.73 -7.07
C LYS A 105 -3.88 15.34 -8.24
N ASP A 106 -4.00 14.58 -9.32
CA ASP A 106 -4.63 15.00 -10.58
C ASP A 106 -6.06 14.49 -10.77
N GLY A 107 -6.62 13.89 -9.71
CA GLY A 107 -7.94 13.27 -9.72
C GLY A 107 -7.96 11.82 -10.17
N ASN A 108 -6.83 11.25 -10.62
CA ASN A 108 -6.68 9.82 -10.88
C ASN A 108 -6.30 9.08 -9.61
N TYR A 109 -7.14 8.17 -9.15
CA TYR A 109 -6.93 7.35 -7.97
C TYR A 109 -6.82 5.88 -8.35
N SER A 110 -5.88 5.18 -7.72
CA SER A 110 -5.66 3.75 -7.92
C SER A 110 -5.30 3.07 -6.61
N GLY A 111 -5.77 1.84 -6.42
CA GLY A 111 -5.43 1.04 -5.25
C GLY A 111 -6.07 -0.33 -5.26
N TYR A 112 -5.62 -1.18 -4.37
CA TYR A 112 -6.08 -2.56 -4.28
C TYR A 112 -6.95 -2.78 -3.05
N VAL A 113 -8.05 -3.48 -3.23
CA VAL A 113 -9.00 -3.83 -2.16
C VAL A 113 -9.31 -5.32 -2.21
N TYR A 114 -9.26 -5.98 -1.06
CA TYR A 114 -9.73 -7.35 -0.90
C TYR A 114 -11.18 -7.37 -0.43
N PHE A 115 -12.00 -8.10 -1.19
CA PHE A 115 -13.38 -8.40 -0.82
C PHE A 115 -13.48 -9.90 -0.50
N SER A 116 -13.96 -10.24 0.70
CA SER A 116 -14.12 -11.64 1.13
C SER A 116 -15.33 -12.35 0.51
N ALA A 117 -16.25 -11.57 -0.08
CA ALA A 117 -17.44 -12.04 -0.81
C ALA A 117 -17.86 -10.99 -1.84
N ALA A 118 -18.91 -11.25 -2.63
CA ALA A 118 -19.63 -10.22 -3.36
C ALA A 118 -19.99 -9.09 -2.38
N SER A 119 -19.72 -7.85 -2.74
CA SER A 119 -19.88 -6.70 -1.84
C SER A 119 -20.28 -5.44 -2.57
N GLU A 120 -21.05 -4.63 -1.88
CA GLU A 120 -21.30 -3.24 -2.26
C GLU A 120 -20.37 -2.30 -1.49
N PHE A 121 -20.00 -1.18 -2.13
CA PHE A 121 -19.14 -0.16 -1.55
C PHE A 121 -19.39 1.22 -2.17
N LYS A 122 -18.79 2.23 -1.57
CA LYS A 122 -18.69 3.60 -2.11
C LYS A 122 -17.24 4.07 -2.06
N LEU A 123 -17.00 5.22 -2.67
CA LEU A 123 -15.75 5.96 -2.48
C LEU A 123 -16.06 7.24 -1.72
N THR A 124 -15.19 7.63 -0.78
CA THR A 124 -15.32 8.91 -0.06
C THR A 124 -13.96 9.61 -0.03
N ASN A 125 -13.97 10.94 -0.11
CA ASN A 125 -12.74 11.72 -0.07
C ASN A 125 -12.25 12.04 1.34
N GLN A 126 -12.97 11.57 2.37
CA GLN A 126 -12.65 11.71 3.78
C GLN A 126 -12.90 10.40 4.53
N PRO A 127 -12.26 10.19 5.70
CA PRO A 127 -12.44 8.98 6.51
C PRO A 127 -13.80 8.98 7.27
N ASP A 128 -14.79 9.65 6.73
CA ASP A 128 -16.13 9.75 7.25
C ASP A 128 -17.15 9.93 6.11
N TRP A 129 -18.44 10.15 6.45
CA TRP A 129 -19.53 10.37 5.50
C TRP A 129 -19.87 11.86 5.28
N ALA A 130 -19.11 12.79 5.89
CA ALA A 130 -19.35 14.23 5.74
C ALA A 130 -18.75 14.80 4.44
N GLY A 131 -17.77 14.10 3.86
CA GLY A 131 -17.13 14.50 2.60
C GLY A 131 -17.93 14.15 1.36
N ILE A 132 -17.30 14.31 0.20
CA ILE A 132 -17.86 13.91 -1.09
C ILE A 132 -17.82 12.39 -1.22
N GLY A 133 -19.00 11.78 -1.38
CA GLY A 133 -19.17 10.37 -1.67
C GLY A 133 -19.40 10.13 -3.16
N TYR A 134 -18.85 9.05 -3.70
CA TYR A 134 -19.08 8.60 -5.07
C TYR A 134 -19.65 7.19 -5.05
N GLY A 135 -20.66 6.97 -5.86
CA GLY A 135 -21.26 5.65 -6.10
C GLY A 135 -21.32 5.34 -7.59
N ALA A 136 -22.16 4.37 -7.97
CA ALA A 136 -22.30 3.93 -9.36
C ALA A 136 -23.00 5.00 -10.21
N GLY A 137 -22.32 5.43 -11.27
CA GLY A 137 -22.87 6.25 -12.35
C GLY A 137 -23.34 5.40 -13.54
N ALA A 138 -23.22 5.93 -14.75
CA ALA A 138 -23.35 5.15 -15.97
C ALA A 138 -22.26 4.05 -16.02
N ALA A 139 -22.39 3.11 -16.97
CA ALA A 139 -21.40 2.01 -17.11
C ALA A 139 -19.96 2.56 -17.20
N GLY A 140 -19.08 2.07 -16.34
CA GLY A 140 -17.69 2.53 -16.25
C GLY A 140 -17.50 3.92 -15.63
N LYS A 141 -18.49 4.45 -14.93
CA LYS A 141 -18.45 5.79 -14.32
C LYS A 141 -18.84 5.75 -12.84
N ILE A 142 -18.31 6.71 -12.08
CA ILE A 142 -18.77 7.09 -10.73
C ILE A 142 -19.70 8.30 -10.80
N SER A 143 -20.50 8.49 -9.75
CA SER A 143 -21.39 9.65 -9.60
C SER A 143 -21.54 10.03 -8.14
N THR A 144 -21.63 11.32 -7.84
CA THR A 144 -21.88 11.82 -6.48
C THR A 144 -23.34 11.57 -6.01
N SER A 145 -24.25 11.31 -6.95
CA SER A 145 -25.67 10.97 -6.67
C SER A 145 -25.96 9.47 -6.88
N GLY A 146 -24.95 8.66 -7.23
CA GLY A 146 -25.11 7.26 -7.57
C GLY A 146 -25.40 6.33 -6.39
N GLY A 147 -25.99 5.17 -6.69
CA GLY A 147 -26.12 4.06 -5.75
C GLY A 147 -24.77 3.47 -5.35
N ASN A 148 -24.77 2.27 -4.76
CA ASN A 148 -23.50 1.62 -4.41
C ASN A 148 -22.80 1.08 -5.66
N LEU A 149 -21.47 1.14 -5.66
CA LEU A 149 -20.60 0.33 -6.53
C LEU A 149 -20.63 -1.12 -6.04
N SER A 150 -20.26 -2.08 -6.88
CA SER A 150 -20.26 -3.48 -6.46
C SER A 150 -19.16 -4.31 -7.12
N VAL A 151 -18.78 -5.39 -6.45
CA VAL A 151 -18.02 -6.51 -7.00
C VAL A 151 -18.86 -7.80 -6.86
N ALA A 152 -18.85 -8.62 -7.90
CA ALA A 152 -19.74 -9.80 -7.97
C ALA A 152 -19.20 -11.03 -7.24
N SER A 153 -17.94 -11.05 -6.80
CA SER A 153 -17.31 -12.21 -6.15
C SER A 153 -16.21 -11.80 -5.20
N ALA A 154 -15.84 -12.70 -4.29
CA ALA A 154 -14.62 -12.58 -3.49
C ALA A 154 -13.39 -12.43 -4.37
N GLY A 155 -12.41 -11.65 -3.93
CA GLY A 155 -11.14 -11.48 -4.63
C GLY A 155 -10.39 -10.21 -4.25
N TYR A 156 -9.24 -10.05 -4.84
CA TYR A 156 -8.39 -8.88 -4.72
C TYR A 156 -8.56 -8.03 -5.99
N TYR A 157 -9.02 -6.82 -5.85
CA TYR A 157 -9.40 -5.97 -6.99
C TYR A 157 -8.51 -4.74 -7.07
N LEU A 158 -7.97 -4.46 -8.26
CA LEU A 158 -7.48 -3.13 -8.61
C LEU A 158 -8.70 -2.26 -8.90
N ILE A 159 -8.87 -1.21 -8.13
CA ILE A 159 -9.89 -0.18 -8.34
C ILE A 159 -9.22 1.07 -8.85
N ASN A 160 -9.69 1.59 -9.97
CA ASN A 160 -9.32 2.88 -10.51
C ASN A 160 -10.55 3.80 -10.52
N ALA A 161 -10.35 5.06 -10.15
CA ALA A 161 -11.38 6.08 -10.20
C ALA A 161 -10.75 7.41 -10.61
N ASN A 162 -11.44 8.15 -11.48
CA ASN A 162 -11.05 9.52 -11.83
C ASN A 162 -12.18 10.47 -11.41
N THR A 163 -11.90 11.38 -10.49
CA THR A 163 -12.90 12.31 -9.95
C THR A 163 -13.14 13.53 -10.83
N VAL A 164 -12.38 13.70 -11.92
CA VAL A 164 -12.54 14.77 -12.91
C VAL A 164 -13.39 14.28 -14.10
N THR A 165 -13.04 13.10 -14.66
CA THR A 165 -13.77 12.51 -15.80
C THR A 165 -14.86 11.54 -15.39
N ASN A 166 -14.94 11.21 -14.08
CA ASN A 166 -15.78 10.20 -13.48
C ASN A 166 -15.55 8.78 -13.98
N ASP A 167 -14.43 8.48 -14.63
CA ASP A 167 -14.09 7.13 -15.07
C ASP A 167 -13.87 6.21 -13.88
N TYR A 168 -14.29 4.94 -14.03
CA TYR A 168 -14.20 3.93 -12.98
C TYR A 168 -13.98 2.54 -13.57
N SER A 169 -13.14 1.76 -12.89
CA SER A 169 -13.00 0.32 -13.14
C SER A 169 -12.68 -0.44 -11.84
N ALA A 170 -13.12 -1.69 -11.80
CA ALA A 170 -12.71 -2.65 -10.77
C ALA A 170 -12.30 -3.96 -11.46
N THR A 171 -11.03 -4.30 -11.43
CA THR A 171 -10.47 -5.47 -12.11
C THR A 171 -9.99 -6.47 -11.08
N LYS A 172 -10.55 -7.67 -11.06
CA LYS A 172 -10.08 -8.76 -10.21
C LYS A 172 -8.69 -9.20 -10.62
N THR A 173 -7.78 -9.36 -9.64
CA THR A 173 -6.38 -9.68 -9.88
C THR A 173 -5.95 -10.92 -9.12
N THR A 174 -5.10 -11.72 -9.75
CA THR A 174 -4.21 -12.73 -9.16
C THR A 174 -2.79 -12.36 -9.57
N TRP A 175 -1.81 -12.64 -8.74
CA TRP A 175 -0.46 -12.14 -8.97
C TRP A 175 0.56 -13.25 -9.14
N GLY A 176 1.53 -13.02 -10.02
CA GLY A 176 2.66 -13.90 -10.26
C GLY A 176 3.95 -13.13 -10.50
N VAL A 177 5.07 -13.85 -10.40
CA VAL A 177 6.39 -13.38 -10.79
C VAL A 177 6.70 -13.92 -12.18
N VAL A 178 7.04 -13.03 -13.11
CA VAL A 178 7.44 -13.31 -14.48
C VAL A 178 8.84 -12.77 -14.73
N GLY A 179 9.60 -13.38 -15.61
CA GLY A 179 10.95 -12.88 -15.89
C GLY A 179 11.67 -13.69 -16.96
N ALA A 180 12.96 -13.42 -17.11
CA ALA A 180 13.80 -14.15 -18.07
C ALA A 180 13.80 -15.67 -17.78
N PHE A 181 13.71 -16.08 -16.50
CA PHE A 181 13.60 -17.48 -16.09
C PHE A 181 12.38 -18.22 -16.66
N SER A 182 11.31 -17.51 -16.98
CA SER A 182 10.07 -18.04 -17.57
C SER A 182 9.88 -17.59 -19.02
N GLY A 183 10.90 -17.04 -19.67
CA GLY A 183 10.81 -16.51 -21.03
C GLY A 183 9.82 -15.36 -21.19
N TRP A 184 9.67 -14.55 -20.14
CA TRP A 184 8.77 -13.39 -20.11
C TRP A 184 7.30 -13.73 -20.47
N GLY A 185 6.84 -14.91 -20.04
CA GLY A 185 5.50 -15.41 -20.28
C GLY A 185 5.40 -16.49 -21.34
N GLY A 186 6.53 -16.97 -21.87
CA GLY A 186 6.58 -18.19 -22.68
C GLY A 186 6.32 -19.46 -21.87
N ASN A 187 6.59 -19.40 -20.57
CA ASN A 187 6.22 -20.42 -19.58
C ASN A 187 5.34 -19.76 -18.49
N PRO A 188 4.61 -20.57 -17.71
CA PRO A 188 3.76 -20.03 -16.63
C PRO A 188 4.55 -19.21 -15.62
N ASP A 189 3.92 -18.12 -15.14
CA ASP A 189 4.45 -17.32 -14.05
C ASP A 189 4.56 -18.15 -12.76
N THR A 190 5.49 -17.81 -11.89
CA THR A 190 5.46 -18.29 -10.51
C THR A 190 4.30 -17.63 -9.78
N GLN A 191 3.22 -18.38 -9.58
CA GLN A 191 2.00 -17.85 -8.96
C GLN A 191 2.20 -17.56 -7.48
N LEU A 192 1.65 -16.43 -7.01
CA LEU A 192 1.59 -16.06 -5.61
C LEU A 192 0.20 -16.33 -5.05
N THR A 193 0.14 -16.63 -3.76
CA THR A 193 -1.10 -16.85 -3.02
C THR A 193 -1.38 -15.67 -2.10
N TYR A 194 -2.62 -15.16 -2.12
CA TYR A 194 -3.05 -14.10 -1.22
C TYR A 194 -3.41 -14.65 0.16
N SER A 195 -2.76 -14.15 1.19
CA SER A 195 -3.03 -14.52 2.59
C SER A 195 -2.60 -13.38 3.52
N ASN A 196 -3.39 -13.11 4.55
CA ASN A 196 -3.06 -12.12 5.58
C ASN A 196 -2.66 -10.74 5.02
N GLY A 197 -3.38 -10.27 4.00
CA GLY A 197 -3.16 -8.94 3.41
C GLY A 197 -1.98 -8.86 2.44
N LYS A 198 -1.32 -9.96 2.12
CA LYS A 198 -0.14 -9.99 1.24
C LYS A 198 -0.23 -11.14 0.24
N TRP A 199 0.48 -11.00 -0.87
CA TRP A 199 0.73 -12.07 -1.82
C TRP A 199 2.07 -12.72 -1.51
N THR A 200 2.10 -14.03 -1.37
CA THR A 200 3.30 -14.78 -1.00
C THR A 200 3.51 -16.00 -1.88
N GLY A 201 4.76 -16.41 -2.03
CA GLY A 201 5.11 -17.62 -2.79
C GLY A 201 6.59 -17.95 -2.67
N THR A 202 7.00 -18.99 -3.38
CA THR A 202 8.41 -19.39 -3.50
C THR A 202 8.85 -19.25 -4.95
N LEU A 203 9.94 -18.53 -5.17
CA LEU A 203 10.60 -18.38 -6.47
C LEU A 203 11.90 -19.15 -6.48
N VAL A 204 12.12 -19.98 -7.52
CA VAL A 204 13.36 -20.70 -7.75
C VAL A 204 14.02 -20.18 -9.03
N LEU A 205 15.23 -19.66 -8.92
CA LEU A 205 16.02 -19.16 -10.04
C LEU A 205 17.26 -20.02 -10.20
N GLY A 206 17.36 -20.72 -11.34
CA GLY A 206 18.55 -21.53 -11.70
C GLY A 206 19.75 -20.68 -12.12
N ALA A 207 19.52 -19.44 -12.53
CA ALA A 207 20.53 -18.46 -12.94
C ALA A 207 20.07 -17.05 -12.53
N GLU A 208 20.96 -16.08 -12.64
CA GLU A 208 20.61 -14.65 -12.51
C GLU A 208 19.50 -14.30 -13.52
N SER A 209 18.50 -13.55 -13.08
CA SER A 209 17.32 -13.25 -13.86
C SER A 209 16.79 -11.86 -13.57
N GLU A 210 16.35 -11.19 -14.62
CA GLU A 210 15.46 -10.03 -14.48
C GLU A 210 14.02 -10.53 -14.36
N LEU A 211 13.22 -9.83 -13.55
CA LEU A 211 11.84 -10.20 -13.28
C LEU A 211 10.93 -9.00 -12.97
N LYS A 212 9.63 -9.22 -13.04
CA LYS A 212 8.58 -8.30 -12.65
C LYS A 212 7.45 -9.06 -11.94
N PHE A 213 6.57 -8.31 -11.29
CA PHE A 213 5.28 -8.81 -10.89
C PHE A 213 4.23 -8.46 -11.95
N ARG A 214 3.34 -9.40 -12.30
CA ARG A 214 2.19 -9.10 -13.15
C ARG A 214 0.91 -9.77 -12.66
N ALA A 215 -0.22 -9.12 -12.95
CA ALA A 215 -1.52 -9.65 -12.62
C ALA A 215 -2.08 -10.50 -13.76
N ASN A 216 -2.84 -11.56 -13.39
CA ASN A 216 -3.63 -12.37 -14.29
C ASN A 216 -2.82 -13.01 -15.45
N SER A 217 -1.51 -13.16 -15.28
CA SER A 217 -0.58 -13.61 -16.33
C SER A 217 -0.65 -12.76 -17.61
N ASP A 218 -1.01 -11.47 -17.46
CA ASP A 218 -1.18 -10.52 -18.56
C ASP A 218 -0.33 -9.26 -18.31
N TRP A 219 0.12 -8.60 -19.38
CA TRP A 219 0.97 -7.41 -19.30
C TRP A 219 0.20 -6.11 -19.06
N GLY A 220 -1.13 -6.12 -19.13
CA GLY A 220 -1.96 -4.94 -18.89
C GLY A 220 -1.84 -4.37 -17.47
N ILE A 221 -1.48 -5.21 -16.48
CA ILE A 221 -1.22 -4.79 -15.11
C ILE A 221 0.10 -5.44 -14.66
N ASN A 222 1.17 -4.68 -14.64
CA ASN A 222 2.48 -5.14 -14.17
C ASN A 222 3.15 -4.09 -13.30
N LEU A 223 4.02 -4.55 -12.41
CA LEU A 223 4.76 -3.75 -11.45
C LEU A 223 6.24 -4.08 -11.53
N GLY A 224 7.07 -3.06 -11.46
CA GLY A 224 8.50 -3.15 -11.33
C GLY A 224 9.02 -2.05 -10.42
N ASP A 225 10.31 -1.99 -10.16
CA ASP A 225 10.94 -1.03 -9.25
C ASP A 225 11.78 -0.03 -10.07
N ASP A 226 11.35 1.22 -10.10
CA ASP A 226 12.08 2.32 -10.71
C ASP A 226 13.08 2.91 -9.70
N GLY A 227 14.34 2.55 -9.84
CA GLY A 227 15.40 3.09 -8.98
C GLY A 227 15.94 2.15 -7.92
N GLY A 228 15.36 0.96 -7.75
CA GLY A 228 15.85 -0.05 -6.81
C GLY A 228 15.66 0.37 -5.35
N ASP A 229 14.60 1.10 -5.04
CA ASP A 229 14.34 1.65 -3.71
C ASP A 229 13.41 0.78 -2.84
N GLY A 230 12.95 -0.37 -3.39
CA GLY A 230 12.07 -1.32 -2.69
C GLY A 230 10.60 -1.00 -2.82
N THR A 231 10.24 0.01 -3.62
CA THR A 231 8.86 0.32 -3.99
C THR A 231 8.56 -0.08 -5.44
N LEU A 232 7.29 -0.33 -5.74
CA LEU A 232 6.87 -0.79 -7.05
C LEU A 232 5.99 0.24 -7.73
N GLU A 233 6.26 0.48 -9.01
CA GLU A 233 5.48 1.34 -9.89
C GLU A 233 4.81 0.52 -10.99
N PHE A 234 3.64 1.00 -11.45
CA PHE A 234 3.03 0.48 -12.67
C PHE A 234 3.97 0.68 -13.88
N ASN A 235 4.22 -0.42 -14.59
CA ASN A 235 5.17 -0.49 -15.69
C ASN A 235 6.63 -0.14 -15.32
N GLY A 236 6.97 -0.10 -14.02
CA GLY A 236 8.32 0.19 -13.53
C GLY A 236 9.40 -0.76 -14.05
N GLY A 237 10.65 -0.48 -13.76
CA GLY A 237 11.84 -1.23 -14.22
C GLY A 237 11.87 -2.69 -13.78
N ASN A 238 12.72 -3.48 -14.42
CA ASN A 238 12.93 -4.88 -14.02
C ASN A 238 13.71 -4.97 -12.72
N LEU A 239 13.39 -5.97 -11.91
CA LEU A 239 14.15 -6.34 -10.72
C LEU A 239 15.22 -7.35 -11.11
N ALA A 240 16.47 -7.14 -10.70
CA ALA A 240 17.58 -8.07 -10.94
C ALA A 240 17.79 -8.99 -9.72
N MET A 241 17.72 -10.30 -9.92
CA MET A 241 17.87 -11.30 -8.87
C MET A 241 18.89 -12.36 -9.25
N LYS A 242 19.75 -12.73 -8.28
CA LYS A 242 20.74 -13.82 -8.45
C LYS A 242 20.07 -15.19 -8.38
N ALA A 243 20.77 -16.22 -8.87
CA ALA A 243 20.35 -17.62 -8.70
C ALA A 243 20.09 -17.95 -7.22
N GLY A 244 19.03 -18.69 -6.93
CA GLY A 244 18.65 -19.08 -5.58
C GLY A 244 17.18 -19.42 -5.42
N THR A 245 16.82 -19.86 -4.23
CA THR A 245 15.42 -20.05 -3.82
C THR A 245 15.03 -18.92 -2.87
N TYR A 246 13.89 -18.29 -3.12
CA TYR A 246 13.45 -17.11 -2.39
C TYR A 246 12.02 -17.25 -1.90
N ASP A 247 11.79 -16.83 -0.66
CA ASP A 247 10.45 -16.49 -0.20
C ASP A 247 10.09 -15.09 -0.73
N VAL A 248 9.00 -15.01 -1.46
CA VAL A 248 8.52 -13.80 -2.11
C VAL A 248 7.36 -13.23 -1.32
N VAL A 249 7.39 -11.94 -1.06
CA VAL A 249 6.26 -11.19 -0.53
C VAL A 249 6.00 -10.00 -1.45
N LEU A 250 4.73 -9.83 -1.86
CA LEU A 250 4.23 -8.65 -2.57
C LEU A 250 3.13 -8.01 -1.71
N ASN A 251 3.30 -6.75 -1.35
CA ASN A 251 2.36 -6.00 -0.53
C ASN A 251 1.77 -4.84 -1.34
N LEU A 252 0.48 -4.90 -1.60
CA LEU A 252 -0.30 -3.93 -2.37
C LEU A 252 -1.37 -3.23 -1.53
N SER A 253 -1.29 -3.32 -0.19
CA SER A 253 -2.33 -2.81 0.71
C SER A 253 -2.41 -1.29 0.79
N ASN A 254 -1.34 -0.59 0.44
CA ASN A 254 -1.27 0.87 0.51
C ASN A 254 -1.29 1.46 -0.91
N GLY A 255 -2.37 2.13 -1.28
CA GLY A 255 -2.48 2.77 -2.58
C GLY A 255 -1.31 3.72 -2.85
N GLY A 256 -0.66 3.58 -4.01
CA GLY A 256 0.49 4.40 -4.41
C GLY A 256 1.81 4.09 -3.69
N TYR A 257 1.84 3.10 -2.79
CA TYR A 257 3.04 2.65 -2.10
C TYR A 257 3.04 1.12 -2.00
N TYR A 258 3.41 0.48 -3.08
CA TYR A 258 3.50 -0.97 -3.18
C TYR A 258 4.92 -1.41 -2.87
N THR A 259 5.07 -2.50 -2.12
CA THR A 259 6.37 -2.99 -1.69
C THR A 259 6.51 -4.49 -1.93
N TYR A 260 7.74 -4.95 -1.95
CA TYR A 260 8.06 -6.37 -2.11
C TYR A 260 9.25 -6.77 -1.26
N SER A 261 9.43 -8.06 -1.07
CA SER A 261 10.69 -8.61 -0.58
C SER A 261 10.98 -9.98 -1.19
N PHE A 262 12.26 -10.27 -1.35
CA PHE A 262 12.80 -11.58 -1.69
C PHE A 262 13.76 -11.98 -0.57
N THR A 263 13.37 -12.97 0.23
CA THR A 263 14.22 -13.51 1.31
C THR A 263 14.82 -14.82 0.84
N ARG A 264 16.14 -14.89 0.71
CA ARG A 264 16.83 -16.10 0.28
C ARG A 264 16.73 -17.16 1.37
N ARG A 265 16.39 -18.38 0.97
CA ARG A 265 16.38 -19.57 1.84
C ARG A 265 17.77 -20.14 2.06
#